data_51546bd53d3c944aa9e18c0d8051b789
#
_entry.id   51546bd53d3c944aa9e18c0d8051b789
#
_cell.length_a   1.000
_cell.length_b   1.000
_cell.length_c   1.000
_cell.angle_alpha   90.00
_cell.angle_beta   90.00
_cell.angle_gamma   90.00
#
_symmetry.space_group_name_H-M   'P 1'
#
loop_
_entity.id
_entity.type
_entity.pdbx_description
1 polymer ?
#
loop_
_entity_poly.entity_id
_entity_poly.type
_entity_poly.pdbx_seq_one_letter_code
_entity_poly.pdbx_strand_id
1 'polypeptide(L)'
;TSAIAMYNYLVALLEEDAGINRKKGAWIVFFGYIIVGLPVALEPILTKTAELIYFTEVDNWIGNYLLIVLGLIEIVIIGWCVKDRALEEMNKGGLWKVPKWYFRLFHQFLTPITIITFLIFFTLDYAKAGNFNLVPSYVANMPSLVIWVNLGRIAVIGVLIVGYIQSYKAIKNKYKYEI
;
A
#
# COMPACT_ATOMS: atom_id res chain seq x y z
N THR A 1 -18.15 -3.31 -8.28
CA THR A 1 -18.37 -3.63 -6.84
C THR A 1 -17.13 -3.37 -5.99
N SER A 2 -15.94 -3.83 -6.39
CA SER A 2 -14.70 -3.66 -5.61
C SER A 2 -14.31 -2.19 -5.43
N ALA A 3 -14.44 -1.35 -6.45
CA ALA A 3 -14.12 0.08 -6.35
C ALA A 3 -15.02 0.81 -5.34
N ILE A 4 -16.30 0.47 -5.30
CA ILE A 4 -17.25 1.04 -4.32
C ILE A 4 -16.90 0.59 -2.90
N ALA A 5 -16.50 -0.67 -2.72
CA ALA A 5 -16.09 -1.19 -1.43
C ALA A 5 -14.81 -0.49 -0.92
N MET A 6 -13.80 -0.31 -1.78
CA MET A 6 -12.57 0.42 -1.45
C MET A 6 -12.86 1.90 -1.13
N TYR A 7 -13.73 2.53 -1.91
CA TYR A 7 -14.17 3.91 -1.65
C TYR A 7 -14.84 4.03 -0.28
N ASN A 8 -15.80 3.17 0.03
CA ASN A 8 -16.49 3.16 1.32
C ASN A 8 -15.54 2.87 2.49
N TYR A 9 -14.56 1.98 2.30
CA TYR A 9 -13.55 1.70 3.30
C TYR A 9 -12.73 2.94 3.65
N LEU A 10 -12.25 3.70 2.64
CA LEU A 10 -11.50 4.93 2.88
C LEU A 10 -12.36 6.01 3.56
N VAL A 11 -13.64 6.11 3.18
CA VAL A 11 -14.57 7.05 3.84
C VAL A 11 -14.80 6.67 5.30
N ALA A 12 -14.98 5.38 5.60
CA ALA A 12 -15.14 4.87 6.96
C ALA A 12 -13.87 5.13 7.79
N LEU A 13 -12.69 4.90 7.24
CA LEU A 13 -11.42 5.15 7.89
C LEU A 13 -11.23 6.64 8.26
N LEU A 14 -11.62 7.56 7.38
CA LEU A 14 -11.62 8.98 7.67
C LEU A 14 -12.64 9.36 8.76
N GLU A 15 -13.77 8.68 8.81
CA GLU A 15 -14.81 8.91 9.83
C GLU A 15 -14.36 8.39 11.21
N GLU A 16 -13.85 7.16 11.26
CA GLU A 16 -13.48 6.48 12.52
C GLU A 16 -12.17 7.00 13.11
N ASP A 17 -11.13 7.15 12.28
CA ASP A 17 -9.80 7.50 12.76
C ASP A 17 -9.55 9.01 12.82
N ALA A 18 -10.07 9.76 11.83
CA ALA A 18 -9.85 11.20 11.74
C ALA A 18 -11.01 12.04 12.30
N GLY A 19 -12.13 11.42 12.68
CA GLY A 19 -13.32 12.10 13.18
C GLY A 19 -13.98 13.02 12.15
N ILE A 20 -13.76 12.76 10.85
CA ILE A 20 -14.31 13.55 9.75
C ILE A 20 -15.71 13.06 9.45
N ASN A 21 -16.69 13.97 9.44
CA ASN A 21 -18.05 13.62 9.05
C ASN A 21 -18.08 12.87 7.71
N ARG A 22 -18.82 11.75 7.63
CA ARG A 22 -18.92 10.85 6.48
C ARG A 22 -19.14 11.58 5.14
N LYS A 23 -19.99 12.61 5.12
CA LYS A 23 -20.25 13.39 3.91
C LYS A 23 -19.02 14.18 3.44
N LYS A 24 -18.27 14.77 4.37
CA LYS A 24 -17.01 15.45 4.05
C LYS A 24 -15.93 14.44 3.65
N GLY A 25 -15.84 13.31 4.35
CA GLY A 25 -14.93 12.21 4.02
C GLY A 25 -15.16 11.70 2.60
N ALA A 26 -16.42 11.52 2.20
CA ALA A 26 -16.78 11.12 0.84
C ALA A 26 -16.25 12.09 -0.22
N TRP A 27 -16.42 13.39 -0.03
CA TRP A 27 -15.87 14.38 -0.96
C TRP A 27 -14.34 14.40 -0.99
N ILE A 28 -13.67 14.25 0.15
CA ILE A 28 -12.20 14.17 0.22
C ILE A 28 -11.70 12.98 -0.58
N VAL A 29 -12.28 11.80 -0.37
CA VAL A 29 -11.90 10.58 -1.10
C VAL A 29 -12.19 10.73 -2.59
N PHE A 30 -13.35 11.29 -2.97
CA PHE A 30 -13.72 11.53 -4.37
C PHE A 30 -12.70 12.42 -5.09
N PHE A 31 -12.35 13.56 -4.53
CA PHE A 31 -11.34 14.44 -5.12
C PHE A 31 -9.94 13.82 -5.10
N GLY A 32 -9.61 13.06 -4.06
CA GLY A 32 -8.38 12.28 -4.00
C GLY A 32 -8.25 11.30 -5.17
N TYR A 33 -9.31 10.54 -5.47
CA TYR A 33 -9.33 9.65 -6.63
C TYR A 33 -9.21 10.40 -7.97
N ILE A 34 -9.85 11.56 -8.10
CA ILE A 34 -9.71 12.39 -9.31
C ILE A 34 -8.26 12.87 -9.45
N ILE A 35 -7.65 13.41 -8.40
CA ILE A 35 -6.28 13.95 -8.46
C ILE A 35 -5.28 12.85 -8.85
N VAL A 36 -5.38 11.67 -8.23
CA VAL A 36 -4.47 10.55 -8.50
C VAL A 36 -4.79 9.86 -9.84
N GLY A 37 -6.07 9.78 -10.21
CA GLY A 37 -6.52 9.08 -11.42
C GLY A 37 -6.46 9.93 -12.70
N LEU A 38 -6.54 11.26 -12.59
CA LEU A 38 -6.54 12.14 -13.75
C LEU A 38 -5.30 11.99 -14.64
N PRO A 39 -4.07 11.85 -14.10
CA PRO A 39 -2.89 11.60 -14.93
C PRO A 39 -3.02 10.34 -15.79
N VAL A 40 -3.63 9.26 -15.27
CA VAL A 40 -3.84 8.01 -16.03
C VAL A 40 -4.69 8.28 -17.30
N ALA A 41 -5.72 9.13 -17.18
CA ALA A 41 -6.60 9.46 -18.29
C ALA A 41 -5.95 10.44 -19.28
N LEU A 42 -5.10 11.35 -18.78
CA LEU A 42 -4.46 12.38 -19.62
C LEU A 42 -3.23 11.85 -20.35
N GLU A 43 -2.51 10.89 -19.77
CA GLU A 43 -1.27 10.37 -20.35
C GLU A 43 -1.42 9.92 -21.82
N PRO A 44 -2.35 9.02 -22.19
CA PRO A 44 -2.47 8.55 -23.56
C PRO A 44 -2.91 9.66 -24.53
N ILE A 45 -3.66 10.65 -24.04
CA ILE A 45 -4.12 11.80 -24.85
C ILE A 45 -2.93 12.70 -25.20
N LEU A 46 -2.05 12.97 -24.22
CA LEU A 46 -0.94 13.90 -24.37
C LEU A 46 0.28 13.26 -25.05
N THR A 47 0.54 12.00 -24.76
CA THR A 47 1.69 11.26 -25.33
C THR A 47 1.40 10.62 -26.66
N LYS A 48 0.11 10.44 -27.01
CA LYS A 48 -0.36 9.71 -28.19
C LYS A 48 0.16 8.26 -28.24
N THR A 49 0.45 7.68 -27.07
CA THR A 49 0.85 6.28 -26.92
C THR A 49 -0.22 5.52 -26.17
N ALA A 50 -0.30 4.21 -26.37
CA ALA A 50 -1.19 3.35 -25.59
C ALA A 50 -0.58 2.91 -24.26
N GLU A 51 0.67 3.31 -23.99
CA GLU A 51 1.37 2.96 -22.76
C GLU A 51 0.90 3.85 -21.61
N LEU A 52 0.63 3.23 -20.46
CA LEU A 52 0.21 3.90 -19.22
C LEU A 52 1.37 3.88 -18.22
N ILE A 53 2.41 4.69 -18.50
CA ILE A 53 3.65 4.72 -17.71
C ILE A 53 3.41 5.21 -16.29
N TYR A 54 2.60 6.26 -16.12
CA TYR A 54 2.21 6.76 -14.81
C TYR A 54 1.51 5.68 -13.98
N PHE A 55 0.52 4.99 -14.56
CA PHE A 55 -0.19 3.91 -13.89
C PHE A 55 0.76 2.76 -13.52
N THR A 56 1.60 2.34 -14.48
CA THR A 56 2.57 1.26 -14.26
C THR A 56 3.53 1.60 -13.13
N GLU A 57 4.00 2.84 -13.06
CA GLU A 57 4.90 3.27 -12.00
C GLU A 57 4.21 3.29 -10.63
N VAL A 58 2.99 3.83 -10.55
CA VAL A 58 2.21 3.81 -9.30
C VAL A 58 1.89 2.38 -8.85
N ASP A 59 1.50 1.50 -9.78
CA ASP A 59 1.21 0.10 -9.49
C ASP A 59 2.45 -0.66 -9.02
N ASN A 60 3.60 -0.44 -9.64
CA ASN A 60 4.86 -1.05 -9.21
C ASN A 60 5.23 -0.66 -7.78
N TRP A 61 5.09 0.60 -7.41
CA TRP A 61 5.45 1.05 -6.07
C TRP A 61 4.41 0.70 -5.01
N ILE A 62 3.12 0.90 -5.29
CA ILE A 62 2.04 0.65 -4.31
C ILE A 62 1.60 -0.81 -4.38
N GLY A 63 1.24 -1.30 -5.57
CA GLY A 63 0.65 -2.63 -5.77
C GLY A 63 1.64 -3.75 -5.55
N ASN A 64 2.88 -3.59 -6.04
CA ASN A 64 3.87 -4.65 -5.93
C ASN A 64 4.81 -4.46 -4.73
N TYR A 65 5.50 -3.31 -4.63
CA TYR A 65 6.55 -3.15 -3.61
C TYR A 65 5.98 -2.90 -2.21
N LEU A 66 5.15 -1.87 -2.07
CA LEU A 66 4.60 -1.47 -0.77
C LEU A 66 3.69 -2.54 -0.17
N LEU A 67 2.90 -3.23 -1.01
CA LEU A 67 2.01 -4.30 -0.56
C LEU A 67 2.81 -5.45 0.09
N ILE A 68 3.94 -5.84 -0.51
CA ILE A 68 4.82 -6.89 0.05
C ILE A 68 5.43 -6.43 1.37
N VAL A 69 5.88 -5.17 1.46
CA VAL A 69 6.45 -4.60 2.70
C VAL A 69 5.39 -4.54 3.81
N LEU A 70 4.17 -4.11 3.50
CA LEU A 70 3.07 -4.10 4.47
C LEU A 70 2.71 -5.50 4.94
N GLY A 71 2.62 -6.47 4.02
CA GLY A 71 2.39 -7.88 4.37
C GLY A 71 3.48 -8.45 5.28
N LEU A 72 4.75 -8.04 5.07
CA LEU A 72 5.85 -8.40 5.98
C LEU A 72 5.66 -7.80 7.38
N ILE A 73 5.29 -6.53 7.47
CA ILE A 73 5.04 -5.85 8.74
C ILE A 73 3.88 -6.54 9.48
N GLU A 74 2.78 -6.81 8.79
CA GLU A 74 1.60 -7.48 9.36
C GLU A 74 1.95 -8.87 9.91
N ILE A 75 2.66 -9.69 9.14
CA ILE A 75 3.02 -11.04 9.60
C ILE A 75 3.99 -11.03 10.78
N VAL A 76 4.90 -10.04 10.82
CA VAL A 76 5.79 -9.84 11.97
C VAL A 76 4.99 -9.43 13.21
N ILE A 77 4.07 -8.49 13.10
CA ILE A 77 3.20 -8.09 14.20
C ILE A 77 2.38 -9.28 14.72
N ILE A 78 1.74 -10.03 13.83
CA ILE A 78 0.91 -11.19 14.19
C ILE A 78 1.76 -12.29 14.84
N GLY A 79 2.89 -12.63 14.22
CA GLY A 79 3.72 -13.75 14.66
C GLY A 79 4.57 -13.45 15.91
N TRP A 80 5.02 -12.20 16.08
CA TRP A 80 6.01 -11.85 17.11
C TRP A 80 5.47 -10.94 18.21
N CYS A 81 4.58 -10.00 17.89
CA CYS A 81 4.00 -9.09 18.88
C CYS A 81 2.72 -9.66 19.50
N VAL A 82 1.77 -10.11 18.68
CA VAL A 82 0.46 -10.62 19.16
C VAL A 82 0.54 -12.09 19.60
N LYS A 83 1.32 -12.91 18.90
CA LYS A 83 1.65 -14.31 19.28
C LYS A 83 0.43 -15.18 19.63
N ASP A 84 0.42 -15.64 20.90
CA ASP A 84 -0.58 -16.58 21.40
C ASP A 84 -2.01 -16.01 21.35
N ARG A 85 -2.18 -14.69 21.49
CA ARG A 85 -3.51 -14.04 21.33
C ARG A 85 -4.04 -14.18 19.91
N ALA A 86 -3.18 -14.03 18.89
CA ALA A 86 -3.59 -14.24 17.50
C ALA A 86 -4.01 -15.70 17.27
N LEU A 87 -3.28 -16.66 17.84
CA LEU A 87 -3.64 -18.07 17.75
C LEU A 87 -4.98 -18.38 18.46
N GLU A 88 -5.21 -17.77 19.61
CA GLU A 88 -6.48 -17.91 20.34
C GLU A 88 -7.64 -17.37 19.52
N GLU A 89 -7.49 -16.20 18.90
CA GLU A 89 -8.52 -15.61 18.02
C GLU A 89 -8.78 -16.50 16.79
N MET A 90 -7.73 -17.00 16.14
CA MET A 90 -7.86 -17.92 15.00
C MET A 90 -8.61 -19.21 15.36
N ASN A 91 -8.46 -19.66 16.61
CA ASN A 91 -9.12 -20.88 17.09
C ASN A 91 -10.54 -20.65 17.67
N LYS A 92 -10.98 -19.40 17.80
CA LYS A 92 -12.35 -19.08 18.22
C LYS A 92 -13.35 -19.45 17.13
N GLY A 93 -14.27 -20.33 17.45
CA GLY A 93 -15.36 -20.74 16.53
C GLY A 93 -14.95 -21.67 15.40
N GLY A 94 -13.68 -22.06 15.30
CA GLY A 94 -13.21 -23.01 14.29
C GLY A 94 -13.48 -24.47 14.68
N LEU A 95 -13.98 -25.29 13.73
CA LEU A 95 -14.10 -26.74 13.90
C LEU A 95 -12.74 -27.41 14.04
N TRP A 96 -11.72 -26.88 13.38
CA TRP A 96 -10.35 -27.34 13.41
C TRP A 96 -9.48 -26.33 14.16
N LYS A 97 -8.73 -26.81 15.15
CA LYS A 97 -7.82 -25.95 15.93
C LYS A 97 -6.42 -26.01 15.37
N VAL A 98 -5.85 -24.85 15.11
CA VAL A 98 -4.47 -24.70 14.67
C VAL A 98 -3.54 -24.97 15.84
N PRO A 99 -2.61 -25.95 15.79
CA PRO A 99 -1.68 -26.23 16.87
C PRO A 99 -0.60 -25.13 16.97
N LYS A 100 -0.09 -24.91 18.19
CA LYS A 100 0.92 -23.86 18.45
C LYS A 100 2.19 -23.99 17.60
N TRP A 101 2.67 -25.21 17.38
CA TRP A 101 3.87 -25.45 16.58
C TRP A 101 3.69 -25.05 15.12
N TYR A 102 2.50 -25.33 14.55
CA TYR A 102 2.15 -24.95 13.19
C TYR A 102 2.10 -23.42 13.03
N PHE A 103 1.39 -22.74 13.95
CA PHE A 103 1.34 -21.29 13.96
C PHE A 103 2.73 -20.66 14.03
N ARG A 104 3.59 -21.12 14.95
CA ARG A 104 4.97 -20.63 15.09
C ARG A 104 5.80 -20.87 13.83
N LEU A 105 5.76 -22.09 13.29
CA LEU A 105 6.54 -22.43 12.10
C LEU A 105 6.16 -21.52 10.92
N PHE A 106 4.86 -21.33 10.65
CA PHE A 106 4.41 -20.58 9.51
C PHE A 106 4.49 -19.05 9.71
N HIS A 107 3.95 -18.54 10.82
CA HIS A 107 3.85 -17.08 11.02
C HIS A 107 5.13 -16.44 11.54
N GLN A 108 5.98 -17.19 12.30
CA GLN A 108 7.22 -16.63 12.82
C GLN A 108 8.42 -16.86 11.91
N PHE A 109 8.43 -17.92 11.11
CA PHE A 109 9.61 -18.27 10.32
C PHE A 109 9.33 -18.40 8.83
N LEU A 110 8.50 -19.33 8.41
CA LEU A 110 8.36 -19.66 6.99
C LEU A 110 7.84 -18.49 6.17
N THR A 111 6.72 -17.91 6.57
CA THR A 111 6.10 -16.79 5.82
C THR A 111 6.99 -15.54 5.79
N PRO A 112 7.55 -15.04 6.92
CA PRO A 112 8.47 -13.90 6.89
C PRO A 112 9.71 -14.16 6.02
N ILE A 113 10.33 -15.33 6.12
CA ILE A 113 11.50 -15.68 5.31
C ILE A 113 11.14 -15.69 3.82
N THR A 114 10.00 -16.28 3.46
CA THR A 114 9.53 -16.30 2.07
C THR A 114 9.29 -14.89 1.55
N ILE A 115 8.60 -14.04 2.30
CA ILE A 115 8.32 -12.65 1.90
C ILE A 115 9.62 -11.85 1.77
N ILE A 116 10.56 -11.98 2.72
CA ILE A 116 11.87 -11.32 2.66
C ILE A 116 12.65 -11.78 1.42
N THR A 117 12.62 -13.08 1.14
CA THR A 117 13.29 -13.64 -0.06
C THR A 117 12.73 -13.03 -1.34
N PHE A 118 11.39 -12.98 -1.48
CA PHE A 118 10.75 -12.32 -2.62
C PHE A 118 11.12 -10.83 -2.71
N LEU A 119 11.11 -10.12 -1.59
CA LEU A 119 11.44 -8.70 -1.55
C LEU A 119 12.89 -8.44 -2.00
N ILE A 120 13.83 -9.29 -1.57
CA ILE A 120 15.23 -9.20 -1.99
C ILE A 120 15.36 -9.43 -3.51
N PHE A 121 14.79 -10.53 -4.03
CA PHE A 121 14.86 -10.81 -5.46
C PHE A 121 14.20 -9.71 -6.30
N PHE A 122 13.01 -9.27 -5.91
CA PHE A 122 12.32 -8.18 -6.59
C PHE A 122 13.17 -6.90 -6.60
N THR A 123 13.75 -6.53 -5.44
CA THR A 123 14.59 -5.33 -5.33
C THR A 123 15.85 -5.43 -6.19
N LEU A 124 16.49 -6.60 -6.21
CA LEU A 124 17.69 -6.83 -7.03
C LEU A 124 17.37 -6.77 -8.52
N ASP A 125 16.28 -7.38 -8.96
CA ASP A 125 15.88 -7.37 -10.37
C ASP A 125 15.46 -5.97 -10.81
N TYR A 126 14.74 -5.24 -9.97
CA TYR A 126 14.36 -3.86 -10.23
C TYR A 126 15.57 -2.91 -10.31
N ALA A 127 16.57 -3.14 -9.44
CA ALA A 127 17.84 -2.40 -9.45
C ALA A 127 18.69 -2.72 -10.68
N LYS A 128 18.83 -4.01 -11.05
CA LYS A 128 19.57 -4.43 -12.25
C LYS A 128 18.95 -3.86 -13.53
N ALA A 129 17.63 -3.77 -13.58
CA ALA A 129 16.91 -3.16 -14.68
C ALA A 129 17.07 -1.62 -14.74
N GLY A 130 17.73 -0.99 -13.76
CA GLY A 130 17.89 0.46 -13.70
C GLY A 130 16.61 1.24 -13.41
N ASN A 131 15.59 0.58 -12.87
CA ASN A 131 14.27 1.16 -12.66
C ASN A 131 14.22 2.13 -11.47
N PHE A 132 15.22 2.10 -10.57
CA PHE A 132 15.36 3.09 -9.49
C PHE A 132 15.93 4.44 -9.97
N ASN A 133 16.49 4.50 -11.18
CA ASN A 133 17.04 5.74 -11.71
C ASN A 133 15.93 6.76 -11.95
N LEU A 134 16.28 8.06 -11.92
CA LEU A 134 15.36 9.15 -12.27
C LEU A 134 14.82 9.01 -13.70
N VAL A 135 15.63 8.44 -14.58
CA VAL A 135 15.25 8.02 -15.93
C VAL A 135 15.42 6.50 -15.98
N PRO A 136 14.35 5.73 -15.76
CA PRO A 136 14.41 4.28 -15.88
C PRO A 136 14.76 3.82 -17.28
N SER A 137 15.39 2.64 -17.38
CA SER A 137 15.84 2.10 -18.66
C SER A 137 14.71 1.90 -19.67
N TYR A 138 13.51 1.56 -19.22
CA TYR A 138 12.34 1.32 -20.08
C TYR A 138 11.79 2.61 -20.75
N VAL A 139 12.14 3.80 -20.25
CA VAL A 139 11.76 5.09 -20.85
C VAL A 139 12.97 5.91 -21.34
N ALA A 140 14.17 5.35 -21.27
CA ALA A 140 15.41 6.08 -21.61
C ALA A 140 15.41 6.64 -23.04
N ASN A 141 14.75 5.94 -23.97
CA ASN A 141 14.64 6.35 -25.37
C ASN A 141 13.40 7.24 -25.65
N MET A 142 12.60 7.55 -24.63
CA MET A 142 11.36 8.32 -24.73
C MET A 142 11.30 9.46 -23.71
N PRO A 143 12.04 10.57 -23.93
CA PRO A 143 12.16 11.65 -22.94
C PRO A 143 10.81 12.26 -22.52
N SER A 144 9.82 12.25 -23.41
CA SER A 144 8.46 12.73 -23.12
C SER A 144 7.72 11.90 -22.07
N LEU A 145 8.12 10.64 -21.87
CA LEU A 145 7.51 9.74 -20.89
C LEU A 145 8.15 9.83 -19.50
N VAL A 146 9.36 10.39 -19.40
CA VAL A 146 10.08 10.55 -18.10
C VAL A 146 9.27 11.41 -17.13
N ILE A 147 8.53 12.39 -17.62
CA ILE A 147 7.68 13.22 -16.75
C ILE A 147 6.59 12.40 -16.07
N TRP A 148 6.00 11.41 -16.76
CA TRP A 148 4.96 10.54 -16.22
C TRP A 148 5.48 9.59 -15.16
N VAL A 149 6.70 9.05 -15.34
CA VAL A 149 7.39 8.27 -14.30
C VAL A 149 7.56 9.08 -13.02
N ASN A 150 8.13 10.28 -13.14
CA ASN A 150 8.39 11.10 -11.96
C ASN A 150 7.09 11.60 -11.31
N LEU A 151 6.06 11.86 -12.08
CA LEU A 151 4.74 12.22 -11.59
C LEU A 151 4.12 11.06 -10.79
N GLY A 152 4.26 9.81 -11.27
CA GLY A 152 3.86 8.61 -10.54
C GLY A 152 4.58 8.48 -9.20
N ARG A 153 5.89 8.67 -9.18
CA ARG A 153 6.69 8.62 -7.95
C ARG A 153 6.30 9.71 -6.95
N ILE A 154 6.08 10.93 -7.42
CA ILE A 154 5.61 12.04 -6.58
C ILE A 154 4.23 11.73 -6.00
N ALA A 155 3.32 11.15 -6.80
CA ALA A 155 2.00 10.73 -6.33
C ALA A 155 2.11 9.67 -5.21
N VAL A 156 2.96 8.66 -5.39
CA VAL A 156 3.22 7.63 -4.37
C VAL A 156 3.74 8.25 -3.06
N ILE A 157 4.76 9.09 -3.16
CA ILE A 157 5.33 9.79 -1.99
C ILE A 157 4.26 10.66 -1.32
N GLY A 158 3.47 11.38 -2.11
CA GLY A 158 2.37 12.21 -1.61
C GLY A 158 1.33 11.40 -0.81
N VAL A 159 0.91 10.26 -1.34
CA VAL A 159 -0.03 9.35 -0.66
C VAL A 159 0.57 8.83 0.65
N LEU A 160 1.84 8.43 0.66
CA LEU A 160 2.53 7.97 1.87
C LEU A 160 2.64 9.06 2.94
N ILE A 161 2.97 10.30 2.55
CA ILE A 161 3.03 11.43 3.48
C ILE A 161 1.65 11.74 4.07
N VAL A 162 0.61 11.77 3.23
CA VAL A 162 -0.77 12.00 3.69
C VAL A 162 -1.21 10.89 4.63
N GLY A 163 -0.96 9.63 4.28
CA GLY A 163 -1.25 8.49 5.13
C GLY A 163 -0.54 8.55 6.48
N TYR A 164 0.75 8.90 6.49
CA TYR A 164 1.53 9.07 7.72
C TYR A 164 0.95 10.18 8.62
N ILE A 165 0.66 11.36 8.05
CA ILE A 165 0.09 12.48 8.80
C ILE A 165 -1.26 12.12 9.41
N GLN A 166 -2.11 11.43 8.65
CA GLN A 166 -3.42 10.98 9.11
C GLN A 166 -3.29 9.98 10.26
N SER A 167 -2.45 8.95 10.10
CA SER A 167 -2.20 7.94 11.12
C SER A 167 -1.62 8.56 12.39
N TYR A 168 -0.66 9.48 12.26
CA TYR A 168 -0.09 10.19 13.40
C TYR A 168 -1.14 11.01 14.17
N LYS A 169 -2.03 11.72 13.47
CA LYS A 169 -3.12 12.47 14.09
C LYS A 169 -4.13 11.57 14.79
N ALA A 170 -4.50 10.45 14.17
CA ALA A 170 -5.42 9.46 14.73
C ALA A 170 -4.86 8.89 16.04
N ILE A 171 -3.60 8.44 16.02
CA ILE A 171 -2.90 7.92 17.21
C ILE A 171 -2.87 8.98 18.32
N LYS A 172 -2.42 10.21 18.00
CA LYS A 172 -2.34 11.30 18.98
C LYS A 172 -3.68 11.63 19.61
N ASN A 173 -4.76 11.61 18.85
CA ASN A 173 -6.10 11.87 19.36
C ASN A 173 -6.57 10.75 20.28
N LYS A 174 -6.34 9.49 19.91
CA LYS A 174 -6.73 8.32 20.69
C LYS A 174 -6.05 8.29 22.06
N TYR A 175 -4.74 8.52 22.11
CA TYR A 175 -3.98 8.50 23.36
C TYR A 175 -4.11 9.79 24.20
N LYS A 176 -4.66 10.87 23.65
CA LYS A 176 -4.91 12.10 24.43
C LYS A 176 -6.03 11.92 25.47
N TYR A 177 -6.87 10.91 25.32
CA TYR A 177 -7.97 10.61 26.26
C TYR A 177 -7.62 9.50 27.25
N GLU A 178 -6.43 8.92 27.18
CA GLU A 178 -5.96 7.87 28.08
C GLU A 178 -4.91 8.37 29.13
N ILE A 179 -4.56 9.67 29.07
CA ILE A 179 -3.73 10.39 30.06
C ILE A 179 -4.60 11.41 30.80
#